data_54877d98731562c2dde77160ab4a108e
#
_entry.id   54877d98731562c2dde77160ab4a108e
#
_cell.length_a   1.000
_cell.length_b   1.000
_cell.length_c   1.000
_cell.angle_alpha   90.00
_cell.angle_beta   90.00
_cell.angle_gamma   90.00
#
_symmetry.space_group_name_H-M   'P 1'
#
loop_
_entity.id
_entity.type
_entity.pdbx_description
1 polymer ?
#
loop_
_entity_poly.entity_id
_entity_poly.type
_entity_poly.pdbx_seq_one_letter_code
_entity_poly.pdbx_strand_id
1 'polypeptide(L)'
;MSEKTTKFIKTIGVLAQNEYNARKKAILPSVCIAQAALESGWNLAAKSLFGIKGNGFKATTSEFYNGHYVQIEDTFRAYPNVAAAVVGYYDFLEKTPRYAGALNNSNYKDTVDKLIHTTDGAPYATDPNYISKIISIIEQYNLTIWDNKECGNQKSIEELADEV
;
A
#
# COMPACT_ATOMS: atom_id res chain seq x y z
N MET A 1 10.59 -10.08 -14.89
CA MET A 1 9.63 -9.02 -14.46
C MET A 1 9.32 -8.12 -15.65
N SER A 2 8.05 -7.77 -15.86
CA SER A 2 7.67 -6.91 -16.97
C SER A 2 8.11 -5.45 -16.76
N GLU A 3 8.21 -4.69 -17.85
CA GLU A 3 8.51 -3.26 -17.77
C GLU A 3 7.45 -2.51 -16.97
N LYS A 4 6.19 -2.89 -17.14
CA LYS A 4 5.06 -2.31 -16.39
C LYS A 4 5.23 -2.52 -14.88
N THR A 5 5.56 -3.73 -14.47
CA THR A 5 5.77 -4.08 -13.06
C THR A 5 6.96 -3.33 -12.48
N THR A 6 8.07 -3.32 -13.20
CA THR A 6 9.28 -2.61 -12.77
C THR A 6 9.02 -1.11 -12.60
N LYS A 7 8.36 -0.50 -13.58
CA LYS A 7 8.00 0.93 -13.52
C LYS A 7 7.09 1.22 -12.34
N PHE A 8 6.11 0.37 -12.08
CA PHE A 8 5.19 0.51 -10.96
C PHE A 8 5.94 0.50 -9.63
N ILE A 9 6.77 -0.52 -9.43
CA ILE A 9 7.55 -0.67 -8.19
C ILE A 9 8.45 0.55 -7.95
N LYS A 10 9.19 0.98 -8.96
CA LYS A 10 10.09 2.13 -8.84
C LYS A 10 9.33 3.42 -8.55
N THR A 11 8.24 3.67 -9.26
CA THR A 11 7.45 4.90 -9.09
C THR A 11 6.87 4.98 -7.69
N ILE A 12 6.18 3.94 -7.25
CA ILE A 12 5.59 3.92 -5.90
C ILE A 12 6.68 3.83 -4.84
N GLY A 13 7.71 3.03 -5.06
CA GLY A 13 8.80 2.83 -4.11
C GLY A 13 9.53 4.12 -3.75
N VAL A 14 9.89 4.92 -4.75
CA VAL A 14 10.56 6.20 -4.53
C VAL A 14 9.67 7.16 -3.73
N LEU A 15 8.40 7.26 -4.11
CA LEU A 15 7.45 8.13 -3.44
C LEU A 15 7.18 7.66 -1.99
N ALA A 16 6.99 6.36 -1.80
CA ALA A 16 6.77 5.78 -0.49
C ALA A 16 7.97 5.98 0.43
N GLN A 17 9.16 5.81 -0.10
CA GLN A 17 10.39 5.99 0.67
C GLN A 17 10.59 7.43 1.11
N ASN A 18 10.27 8.40 0.24
CA ASN A 18 10.32 9.82 0.60
C ASN A 18 9.39 10.11 1.78
N GLU A 19 8.17 9.57 1.78
CA GLU A 19 7.23 9.74 2.88
C GLU A 19 7.71 9.03 4.15
N TYR A 20 8.22 7.82 4.02
CA TYR A 20 8.74 7.04 5.13
C TYR A 20 9.89 7.75 5.84
N ASN A 21 10.79 8.36 5.08
CA ASN A 21 11.94 9.08 5.63
C ASN A 21 11.56 10.44 6.24
N ALA A 22 10.52 11.08 5.71
CA ALA A 22 10.11 12.42 6.15
C ALA A 22 9.16 12.42 7.35
N ARG A 23 8.45 11.32 7.59
CA ARG A 23 7.39 11.26 8.61
C ARG A 23 7.87 10.61 9.89
N LYS A 24 7.34 11.06 11.03
CA LYS A 24 7.57 10.43 12.33
C LYS A 24 6.80 9.13 12.50
N LYS A 25 5.63 9.02 11.85
CA LYS A 25 4.78 7.84 11.87
C LYS A 25 4.48 7.43 10.43
N ALA A 26 5.03 6.31 10.02
CA ALA A 26 4.92 5.87 8.65
C ALA A 26 4.93 4.34 8.53
N ILE A 27 4.21 3.85 7.54
CA ILE A 27 4.20 2.44 7.18
C ILE A 27 5.42 2.12 6.31
N LEU A 28 5.88 0.87 6.37
CA LEU A 28 6.98 0.40 5.54
C LEU A 28 6.69 0.60 4.04
N PRO A 29 7.65 1.11 3.26
CA PRO A 29 7.50 1.25 1.81
C PRO A 29 7.11 -0.05 1.10
N SER A 30 7.65 -1.19 1.51
CA SER A 30 7.30 -2.50 0.94
C SER A 30 5.80 -2.77 1.00
N VAL A 31 5.16 -2.44 2.12
CA VAL A 31 3.72 -2.63 2.32
C VAL A 31 2.93 -1.63 1.46
N CYS A 32 3.38 -0.39 1.38
CA CYS A 32 2.77 0.62 0.50
C CYS A 32 2.75 0.14 -0.95
N ILE A 33 3.89 -0.32 -1.46
CA ILE A 33 4.00 -0.81 -2.85
C ILE A 33 3.06 -1.99 -3.07
N ALA A 34 3.04 -2.95 -2.17
CA ALA A 34 2.23 -4.15 -2.29
C ALA A 34 0.72 -3.83 -2.26
N GLN A 35 0.29 -2.94 -1.37
CA GLN A 35 -1.11 -2.52 -1.33
C GLN A 35 -1.51 -1.77 -2.60
N ALA A 36 -0.66 -0.86 -3.08
CA ALA A 36 -0.92 -0.16 -4.34
C ALA A 36 -1.04 -1.14 -5.51
N ALA A 37 -0.15 -2.13 -5.57
CA ALA A 37 -0.18 -3.15 -6.63
C ALA A 37 -1.45 -3.97 -6.61
N LEU A 38 -1.85 -4.46 -5.44
CA LEU A 38 -3.05 -5.29 -5.28
C LEU A 38 -4.32 -4.49 -5.60
N GLU A 39 -4.45 -3.30 -5.04
CA GLU A 39 -5.65 -2.48 -5.17
C GLU A 39 -5.85 -1.92 -6.59
N SER A 40 -4.77 -1.59 -7.27
CA SER A 40 -4.83 -1.00 -8.61
C SER A 40 -4.64 -2.00 -9.75
N GLY A 41 -4.28 -3.25 -9.45
CA GLY A 41 -3.90 -4.22 -10.48
C GLY A 41 -2.62 -3.81 -11.20
N TRP A 42 -1.64 -3.25 -10.50
CA TRP A 42 -0.36 -2.77 -11.05
C TRP A 42 -0.54 -1.63 -12.06
N ASN A 43 -1.56 -0.81 -11.89
CA ASN A 43 -1.91 0.25 -12.83
C ASN A 43 -1.72 1.64 -12.22
N LEU A 44 -0.66 2.35 -12.63
CA LEU A 44 -0.39 3.72 -12.18
C LEU A 44 -1.48 4.72 -12.59
N ALA A 45 -2.27 4.39 -13.61
CA ALA A 45 -3.36 5.24 -14.09
C ALA A 45 -4.70 4.92 -13.41
N ALA A 46 -4.73 4.00 -12.44
CA ALA A 46 -5.96 3.65 -11.74
C ALA A 46 -6.50 4.87 -10.97
N LYS A 47 -7.82 5.04 -10.97
CA LYS A 47 -8.49 6.13 -10.25
C LYS A 47 -8.26 6.05 -8.75
N SER A 48 -8.15 4.84 -8.20
CA SER A 48 -7.77 4.61 -6.81
C SER A 48 -6.60 3.64 -6.77
N LEU A 49 -5.45 4.10 -6.29
CA LEU A 49 -4.26 3.25 -6.14
C LEU A 49 -4.31 2.38 -4.88
N PHE A 50 -5.03 2.83 -3.85
CA PHE A 50 -5.01 2.19 -2.54
C PHE A 50 -6.38 1.74 -2.05
N GLY A 51 -7.44 1.96 -2.82
CA GLY A 51 -8.79 1.58 -2.41
C GLY A 51 -9.33 2.34 -1.22
N ILE A 52 -8.87 3.56 -0.97
CA ILE A 52 -9.31 4.36 0.18
C ILE A 52 -10.69 4.95 -0.10
N LYS A 53 -11.66 4.63 0.76
CA LYS A 53 -13.03 5.14 0.65
C LYS A 53 -13.10 6.63 1.01
N GLY A 54 -13.99 7.35 0.36
CA GLY A 54 -14.20 8.78 0.60
C GLY A 54 -14.92 9.47 -0.55
N ASN A 55 -14.99 10.79 -0.51
CA ASN A 55 -15.66 11.59 -1.54
C ASN A 55 -14.75 11.78 -2.75
N GLY A 56 -15.03 11.13 -3.84
CA GLY A 56 -14.26 11.26 -5.07
C GLY A 56 -15.04 10.70 -6.24
N PHE A 57 -15.05 9.39 -6.41
CA PHE A 57 -15.76 8.74 -7.50
C PHE A 57 -16.44 7.46 -7.02
N LYS A 58 -17.48 7.04 -7.74
CA LYS A 58 -18.21 5.79 -7.47
C LYS A 58 -17.60 4.66 -8.28
N ALA A 59 -17.49 3.48 -7.67
CA ALA A 59 -17.05 2.27 -8.35
C ALA A 59 -17.66 1.05 -7.68
N THR A 60 -17.83 -0.02 -8.47
CA THR A 60 -18.23 -1.32 -7.93
C THR A 60 -17.01 -2.00 -7.32
N THR A 61 -17.15 -2.52 -6.11
CA THR A 61 -16.10 -3.24 -5.41
C THR A 61 -16.64 -4.56 -4.87
N SER A 62 -15.75 -5.53 -4.65
CA SER A 62 -16.09 -6.81 -4.05
C SER A 62 -15.75 -6.76 -2.57
N GLU A 63 -16.74 -7.05 -1.73
CA GLU A 63 -16.54 -7.13 -0.28
C GLU A 63 -16.95 -8.52 0.22
N PHE A 64 -16.29 -8.99 1.28
CA PHE A 64 -16.56 -10.29 1.86
C PHE A 64 -17.47 -10.14 3.08
N TYR A 65 -18.69 -10.71 3.00
CA TYR A 65 -19.66 -10.69 4.09
C TYR A 65 -20.31 -12.07 4.25
N ASN A 66 -20.48 -12.50 5.48
CA ASN A 66 -21.21 -13.73 5.82
C ASN A 66 -20.72 -14.96 5.03
N GLY A 67 -19.40 -15.09 4.85
CA GLY A 67 -18.79 -16.24 4.22
C GLY A 67 -18.77 -16.21 2.69
N HIS A 68 -19.16 -15.11 2.04
CA HIS A 68 -19.12 -15.00 0.58
C HIS A 68 -18.82 -13.58 0.12
N TYR A 69 -18.39 -13.45 -1.15
CA TYR A 69 -18.14 -12.16 -1.78
C TYR A 69 -19.43 -11.58 -2.32
N VAL A 70 -19.63 -10.28 -2.10
CA VAL A 70 -20.74 -9.52 -2.65
C VAL A 70 -20.23 -8.31 -3.40
N GLN A 71 -20.92 -7.94 -4.49
CA GLN A 71 -20.59 -6.72 -5.24
C GLN A 71 -21.38 -5.57 -4.64
N ILE A 72 -20.69 -4.51 -4.26
CA ILE A 72 -21.33 -3.28 -3.76
C ILE A 72 -20.81 -2.07 -4.52
N GLU A 73 -21.61 -1.03 -4.59
CA GLU A 73 -21.18 0.27 -5.09
C GLU A 73 -20.71 1.10 -3.90
N ASP A 74 -19.55 1.72 -4.02
CA ASP A 74 -18.99 2.56 -2.97
C ASP A 74 -18.26 3.76 -3.59
N THR A 75 -17.94 4.74 -2.76
CA THR A 75 -17.22 5.93 -3.17
C THR A 75 -15.79 5.87 -2.66
N PHE A 76 -14.86 6.29 -3.51
CA PHE A 76 -13.42 6.25 -3.24
C PHE A 76 -12.83 7.65 -3.38
N ARG A 77 -11.75 7.89 -2.62
CA ARG A 77 -10.98 9.13 -2.74
C ARG A 77 -10.30 9.20 -4.10
N ALA A 78 -10.30 10.39 -4.71
CA ALA A 78 -9.60 10.67 -5.94
C ALA A 78 -8.43 11.62 -5.66
N TYR A 79 -7.30 11.38 -6.32
CA TYR A 79 -6.12 12.23 -6.23
C TYR A 79 -5.69 12.65 -7.63
N PRO A 80 -5.12 13.86 -7.79
CA PRO A 80 -4.79 14.37 -9.13
C PRO A 80 -3.64 13.64 -9.82
N ASN A 81 -2.79 12.95 -9.06
CA ASN A 81 -1.65 12.20 -9.61
C ASN A 81 -1.15 11.16 -8.60
N VAL A 82 -0.20 10.34 -9.05
CA VAL A 82 0.35 9.24 -8.25
C VAL A 82 1.03 9.76 -6.97
N ALA A 83 1.80 10.85 -7.07
CA ALA A 83 2.48 11.42 -5.92
C ALA A 83 1.49 11.86 -4.85
N ALA A 84 0.41 12.55 -5.24
CA ALA A 84 -0.64 12.96 -4.32
C ALA A 84 -1.36 11.76 -3.69
N ALA A 85 -1.54 10.67 -4.44
CA ALA A 85 -2.16 9.45 -3.93
C ALA A 85 -1.30 8.80 -2.85
N VAL A 86 0.02 8.76 -3.03
CA VAL A 86 0.96 8.20 -2.04
C VAL A 86 0.96 9.06 -0.77
N VAL A 87 1.04 10.38 -0.91
CA VAL A 87 0.93 11.31 0.24
C VAL A 87 -0.38 11.07 0.99
N GLY A 88 -1.49 11.00 0.25
CA GLY A 88 -2.81 10.77 0.82
C GLY A 88 -2.94 9.44 1.56
N TYR A 89 -2.32 8.40 1.05
CA TYR A 89 -2.27 7.09 1.71
C TYR A 89 -1.52 7.18 3.05
N TYR A 90 -0.34 7.79 3.06
CA TYR A 90 0.43 7.98 4.30
C TYR A 90 -0.31 8.87 5.31
N ASP A 91 -0.95 9.95 4.85
CA ASP A 91 -1.80 10.79 5.70
C ASP A 91 -2.96 10.00 6.30
N PHE A 92 -3.64 9.21 5.49
CA PHE A 92 -4.78 8.40 5.92
C PHE A 92 -4.39 7.45 7.05
N LEU A 93 -3.29 6.72 6.88
CA LEU A 93 -2.83 5.78 7.91
C LEU A 93 -2.38 6.48 9.18
N GLU A 94 -1.67 7.61 9.04
CA GLU A 94 -1.19 8.37 10.19
C GLU A 94 -2.35 8.97 11.01
N LYS A 95 -3.39 9.47 10.33
CA LYS A 95 -4.53 10.15 10.96
C LYS A 95 -5.64 9.22 11.43
N THR A 96 -5.58 7.94 11.10
CA THR A 96 -6.61 6.97 11.46
C THR A 96 -6.11 6.10 12.62
N PRO A 97 -6.58 6.32 13.85
CA PRO A 97 -6.00 5.67 15.05
C PRO A 97 -5.98 4.16 15.01
N ARG A 98 -6.93 3.51 14.33
CA ARG A 98 -7.00 2.05 14.25
C ARG A 98 -5.74 1.42 13.64
N TYR A 99 -4.98 2.17 12.83
CA TYR A 99 -3.79 1.66 12.15
C TYR A 99 -2.48 1.96 12.89
N ALA A 100 -2.53 2.52 14.09
CA ALA A 100 -1.34 2.92 14.82
C ALA A 100 -0.31 1.79 14.97
N GLY A 101 -0.77 0.55 15.19
CA GLY A 101 0.13 -0.61 15.33
C GLY A 101 0.86 -1.02 14.06
N ALA A 102 0.40 -0.55 12.90
CA ALA A 102 1.03 -0.80 11.61
C ALA A 102 2.15 0.20 11.30
N LEU A 103 2.21 1.33 12.01
CA LEU A 103 3.16 2.40 11.74
C LEU A 103 4.44 2.22 12.57
N ASN A 104 5.57 2.66 12.00
CA ASN A 104 6.89 2.54 12.64
C ASN A 104 7.24 1.12 13.07
N ASN A 105 6.73 0.15 12.34
CA ASN A 105 6.95 -1.27 12.56
C ASN A 105 7.99 -1.74 11.54
N SER A 106 9.05 -2.40 12.00
CA SER A 106 10.13 -2.86 11.12
C SER A 106 9.87 -4.25 10.52
N ASN A 107 8.82 -4.93 10.95
CA ASN A 107 8.46 -6.26 10.49
C ASN A 107 7.26 -6.17 9.55
N TYR A 108 7.46 -6.45 8.26
CA TYR A 108 6.39 -6.31 7.27
C TYR A 108 5.21 -7.25 7.51
N LYS A 109 5.46 -8.45 8.02
CA LYS A 109 4.38 -9.41 8.33
C LYS A 109 3.49 -8.89 9.45
N ASP A 110 4.09 -8.36 10.51
CA ASP A 110 3.34 -7.77 11.61
C ASP A 110 2.61 -6.49 11.17
N THR A 111 3.25 -5.70 10.31
CA THR A 111 2.63 -4.50 9.73
C THR A 111 1.33 -4.85 8.99
N VAL A 112 1.38 -5.86 8.12
CA VAL A 112 0.20 -6.29 7.34
C VAL A 112 -0.87 -6.85 8.27
N ASP A 113 -0.49 -7.62 9.28
CA ASP A 113 -1.41 -8.14 10.29
C ASP A 113 -2.17 -7.00 10.98
N LYS A 114 -1.48 -5.92 11.37
CA LYS A 114 -2.07 -4.77 12.05
C LYS A 114 -2.97 -3.90 11.17
N LEU A 115 -2.87 -4.01 9.85
CA LEU A 115 -3.81 -3.37 8.93
C LEU A 115 -5.17 -4.07 8.92
N ILE A 116 -5.21 -5.34 9.26
CA ILE A 116 -6.43 -6.17 9.25
C ILE A 116 -6.95 -6.37 10.68
N HIS A 117 -6.09 -6.74 11.61
CA HIS A 117 -6.44 -6.90 13.03
C HIS A 117 -6.20 -5.58 13.77
N THR A 118 -7.11 -4.64 13.56
CA THR A 118 -7.02 -3.27 14.08
C THR A 118 -7.60 -3.15 15.49
N THR A 119 -7.32 -2.03 16.16
CA THR A 119 -7.75 -1.81 17.55
C THR A 119 -9.27 -1.73 17.72
N ASP A 120 -9.98 -1.28 16.70
CA ASP A 120 -11.45 -1.18 16.74
C ASP A 120 -12.17 -2.28 15.91
N GLY A 121 -11.38 -3.21 15.36
CA GLY A 121 -11.91 -4.33 14.58
C GLY A 121 -12.25 -4.03 13.14
N ALA A 122 -12.16 -2.77 12.69
CA ALA A 122 -12.43 -2.43 11.29
C ALA A 122 -11.17 -2.61 10.44
N PRO A 123 -11.15 -3.59 9.49
CA PRO A 123 -9.97 -3.89 8.72
C PRO A 123 -9.78 -2.91 7.55
N TYR A 124 -8.56 -2.84 7.02
CA TYR A 124 -8.28 -2.12 5.78
C TYR A 124 -9.04 -2.75 4.60
N ALA A 125 -9.15 -4.06 4.59
CA ALA A 125 -9.89 -4.81 3.57
C ALA A 125 -10.59 -6.02 4.20
N THR A 126 -11.71 -6.44 3.61
CA THR A 126 -12.54 -7.53 4.13
C THR A 126 -12.17 -8.90 3.59
N ASP A 127 -11.34 -8.97 2.53
CA ASP A 127 -10.88 -10.23 1.94
C ASP A 127 -10.14 -11.08 3.00
N PRO A 128 -10.60 -12.31 3.31
CA PRO A 128 -9.95 -13.15 4.31
C PRO A 128 -8.53 -13.57 3.91
N ASN A 129 -8.17 -13.43 2.63
CA ASN A 129 -6.85 -13.75 2.11
C ASN A 129 -5.97 -12.52 1.91
N TYR A 130 -6.38 -11.36 2.41
CA TYR A 130 -5.65 -10.10 2.17
C TYR A 130 -4.21 -10.15 2.68
N ILE A 131 -4.02 -10.62 3.91
CA ILE A 131 -2.69 -10.73 4.53
C ILE A 131 -1.77 -11.58 3.67
N SER A 132 -2.23 -12.77 3.26
CA SER A 132 -1.41 -13.69 2.45
C SER A 132 -1.12 -13.11 1.06
N LYS A 133 -2.06 -12.41 0.46
CA LYS A 133 -1.88 -11.76 -0.85
C LYS A 133 -0.82 -10.67 -0.78
N ILE A 134 -0.86 -9.82 0.22
CA ILE A 134 0.11 -8.73 0.40
C ILE A 134 1.50 -9.30 0.68
N ILE A 135 1.62 -10.26 1.60
CA ILE A 135 2.90 -10.89 1.92
C ILE A 135 3.49 -11.57 0.69
N SER A 136 2.68 -12.27 -0.10
CA SER A 136 3.13 -12.92 -1.33
C SER A 136 3.72 -11.92 -2.33
N ILE A 137 3.09 -10.75 -2.50
CA ILE A 137 3.62 -9.69 -3.38
C ILE A 137 4.96 -9.18 -2.86
N ILE A 138 5.06 -8.89 -1.57
CA ILE A 138 6.29 -8.41 -0.96
C ILE A 138 7.44 -9.40 -1.19
N GLU A 139 7.18 -10.68 -0.97
CA GLU A 139 8.21 -11.73 -1.08
C GLU A 139 8.56 -12.03 -2.53
N GLN A 140 7.56 -12.14 -3.41
CA GLN A 140 7.77 -12.42 -4.83
C GLN A 140 8.65 -11.36 -5.52
N TYR A 141 8.44 -10.10 -5.19
CA TYR A 141 9.15 -8.99 -5.82
C TYR A 141 10.27 -8.40 -4.94
N ASN A 142 10.58 -9.05 -3.83
CA ASN A 142 11.67 -8.63 -2.91
C ASN A 142 11.54 -7.16 -2.50
N LEU A 143 10.32 -6.74 -2.14
CA LEU A 143 10.03 -5.33 -1.91
C LEU A 143 10.65 -4.76 -0.64
N THR A 144 11.13 -5.61 0.29
CA THR A 144 11.76 -5.16 1.53
C THR A 144 13.05 -4.36 1.30
N ILE A 145 13.64 -4.43 0.11
CA ILE A 145 14.79 -3.57 -0.23
C ILE A 145 14.45 -2.08 -0.14
N TRP A 146 13.17 -1.72 -0.31
CA TRP A 146 12.70 -0.34 -0.22
C TRP A 146 12.54 0.15 1.22
N ASP A 147 12.62 -0.75 2.22
CA ASP A 147 12.43 -0.41 3.62
C ASP A 147 13.69 0.14 4.31
N ASN A 148 14.78 0.23 3.57
CA ASN A 148 16.04 0.76 4.09
C ASN A 148 15.95 2.28 4.26
N LYS A 149 16.06 2.75 5.51
CA LYS A 149 16.05 4.19 5.83
C LYS A 149 17.36 4.90 5.47
N GLU A 150 18.43 4.16 5.28
CA GLU A 150 19.73 4.73 4.91
C GLU A 150 19.76 5.07 3.42
N CYS A 151 18.88 5.98 3.03
CA CYS A 151 18.79 6.39 1.65
C CYS A 151 19.44 7.74 1.44
N GLY A 152 20.70 7.81 1.75
CA GLY A 152 21.53 8.88 1.23
C GLY A 152 21.79 8.74 -0.28
N ASN A 153 21.38 7.62 -0.88
CA ASN A 153 21.62 7.34 -2.29
C ASN A 153 20.44 6.61 -2.91
N GLN A 154 19.46 7.38 -3.37
CA GLN A 154 18.26 6.89 -4.03
C GLN A 154 18.57 6.03 -5.26
N LYS A 155 19.66 6.32 -5.96
CA LYS A 155 20.13 5.54 -7.10
C LYS A 155 20.44 4.09 -6.71
N SER A 156 21.08 3.88 -5.54
CA SER A 156 21.37 2.53 -5.05
C SER A 156 20.10 1.71 -4.83
N ILE A 157 19.02 2.33 -4.39
CA ILE A 157 17.73 1.66 -4.19
C ILE A 157 17.12 1.29 -5.54
N GLU A 158 17.19 2.19 -6.51
CA GLU A 158 16.73 1.90 -7.87
C GLU A 158 17.53 0.77 -8.50
N GLU A 159 18.84 0.75 -8.32
CA GLU A 159 19.69 -0.34 -8.79
C GLU A 159 19.32 -1.67 -8.14
N LEU A 160 19.09 -1.69 -6.84
CA LEU A 160 18.67 -2.90 -6.13
C LEU A 160 17.30 -3.37 -6.60
N ALA A 161 16.38 -2.45 -6.88
CA ALA A 161 15.06 -2.77 -7.41
C ALA A 161 15.15 -3.40 -8.80
N ASP A 162 16.12 -3.00 -9.63
CA ASP A 162 16.33 -3.56 -10.96
C ASP A 162 16.82 -5.01 -10.93
N GLU A 163 17.41 -5.45 -9.83
CA GLU A 163 17.91 -6.82 -9.66
C GLU A 163 16.80 -7.82 -9.31
N VAL A 164 15.59 -7.35 -9.06
CA VAL A 164 14.46 -8.19 -8.64
C VAL A 164 13.63 -8.76 -9.83
#